data_e9bc69aa4e99543455ca26ab1833bbb2
#
_entry.id   e9bc69aa4e99543455ca26ab1833bbb2
#
_cell.length_a   1.000
_cell.length_b   1.000
_cell.length_c   1.000
_cell.angle_alpha   90.00
_cell.angle_beta   90.00
_cell.angle_gamma   90.00
#
_symmetry.space_group_name_H-M   'P 1'
#
loop_
_entity.id
_entity.type
_entity.pdbx_description
1 polymer ?
#
loop_
_entity_poly.entity_id
_entity_poly.type
_entity_poly.pdbx_seq_one_letter_code
_entity_poly.pdbx_strand_id
1 'polypeptide(L)'
;NDLSRDGKWALAAVPTTPPQLVMYPTGAGEARKLERGGLLSYESAQFFPDGKRVLACGPEAGKGVRCYVQEIAGGTPRPVTPEGTSQGFVSPDGRLILVKVSGGALVLHPVEGGEPRPVAGATPEDSAIRWSADGRSVLLFRSGEVPARVERLEVATGRREPVRTIGPAELTGVLSVGPFAFSSDETSYAYACRRMASHLFLVEGAR
;
A
#
# COMPACT_ATOMS: atom_id res chain seq x y z
N ASN A 1 -5.59 -3.98 2.34
CA ASN A 1 -5.98 -4.51 3.66
C ASN A 1 -5.11 -3.83 4.71
N ASP A 2 -5.69 -3.45 5.85
CA ASP A 2 -5.02 -2.67 6.88
C ASP A 2 -5.60 -3.00 8.27
N LEU A 3 -4.88 -2.60 9.32
CA LEU A 3 -5.35 -2.68 10.70
C LEU A 3 -5.54 -1.27 11.26
N SER A 4 -6.63 -1.06 12.02
CA SER A 4 -6.83 0.19 12.74
C SER A 4 -5.70 0.41 13.76
N ARG A 5 -5.41 1.68 14.07
CA ARG A 5 -4.31 2.04 14.97
C ARG A 5 -4.47 1.46 16.38
N ASP A 6 -5.70 1.27 16.84
CA ASP A 6 -6.01 0.64 18.13
C ASP A 6 -6.03 -0.90 18.07
N GLY A 7 -5.77 -1.47 16.89
CA GLY A 7 -5.74 -2.90 16.65
C GLY A 7 -7.08 -3.60 16.71
N LYS A 8 -8.20 -2.88 16.83
CA LYS A 8 -9.53 -3.48 17.02
C LYS A 8 -10.24 -3.87 15.74
N TRP A 9 -9.80 -3.33 14.60
CA TRP A 9 -10.44 -3.56 13.31
C TRP A 9 -9.45 -3.91 12.22
N ALA A 10 -9.78 -4.91 11.43
CA ALA A 10 -9.12 -5.23 10.17
C ALA A 10 -10.00 -4.74 9.00
N LEU A 11 -9.42 -3.98 8.09
CA LEU A 11 -10.06 -3.50 6.86
C LEU A 11 -9.70 -4.43 5.70
N ALA A 12 -10.71 -4.92 5.00
CA ALA A 12 -10.51 -5.80 3.85
C ALA A 12 -11.40 -5.41 2.68
N ALA A 13 -10.82 -5.39 1.48
CA ALA A 13 -11.56 -5.39 0.24
C ALA A 13 -11.98 -6.84 -0.09
N VAL A 14 -13.29 -7.09 -0.11
CA VAL A 14 -13.85 -8.41 -0.37
C VAL A 14 -14.34 -8.46 -1.82
N PRO A 15 -13.89 -9.42 -2.65
CA PRO A 15 -14.23 -9.50 -4.06
C PRO A 15 -15.63 -10.13 -4.28
N THR A 16 -16.64 -9.53 -3.64
CA THR A 16 -18.06 -9.86 -3.89
C THR A 16 -18.56 -9.15 -5.14
N THR A 17 -19.76 -9.48 -5.61
CA THR A 17 -20.41 -8.78 -6.72
C THR A 17 -21.68 -8.09 -6.19
N PRO A 18 -21.63 -6.76 -6.02
CA PRO A 18 -20.52 -5.82 -6.21
C PRO A 18 -19.42 -5.95 -5.12
N PRO A 19 -18.16 -5.52 -5.40
CA PRO A 19 -17.07 -5.56 -4.43
C PRO A 19 -17.39 -4.71 -3.20
N GLN A 20 -16.92 -5.15 -2.04
CA GLN A 20 -17.28 -4.57 -0.75
C GLN A 20 -16.03 -4.29 0.09
N LEU A 21 -16.00 -3.12 0.73
CA LEU A 21 -15.04 -2.84 1.79
C LEU A 21 -15.68 -3.19 3.14
N VAL A 22 -15.00 -4.05 3.90
CA VAL A 22 -15.54 -4.60 5.16
C VAL A 22 -14.52 -4.40 6.28
N MET A 23 -15.02 -3.95 7.42
CA MET A 23 -14.27 -3.91 8.67
C MET A 23 -14.62 -5.14 9.50
N TYR A 24 -13.63 -5.94 9.83
CA TYR A 24 -13.76 -7.11 10.71
C TYR A 24 -13.21 -6.78 12.08
N PRO A 25 -13.93 -7.07 13.18
CA PRO A 25 -13.35 -6.92 14.49
C PRO A 25 -12.22 -7.95 14.70
N THR A 26 -11.14 -7.55 15.35
CA THR A 26 -10.02 -8.46 15.68
C THR A 26 -10.29 -9.30 16.91
N GLY A 27 -11.35 -8.97 17.67
CA GLY A 27 -11.90 -9.71 18.80
C GLY A 27 -13.36 -10.09 18.57
N ALA A 28 -14.11 -10.22 19.63
CA ALA A 28 -15.56 -10.47 19.54
C ALA A 28 -16.28 -9.24 18.94
N GLY A 29 -17.26 -9.49 18.08
CA GLY A 29 -18.05 -8.44 17.44
C GLY A 29 -18.54 -8.85 16.06
N GLU A 30 -19.28 -7.96 15.40
CA GLU A 30 -19.80 -8.19 14.06
C GLU A 30 -19.04 -7.38 13.01
N ALA A 31 -18.91 -7.95 11.82
CA ALA A 31 -18.31 -7.27 10.69
C ALA A 31 -19.21 -6.10 10.24
N ARG A 32 -18.59 -4.99 9.81
CA ARG A 32 -19.27 -3.79 9.31
C ARG A 32 -18.90 -3.57 7.85
N LYS A 33 -19.91 -3.56 7.00
CA LYS A 33 -19.74 -3.18 5.59
C LYS A 33 -19.74 -1.66 5.50
N LEU A 34 -18.78 -1.10 4.78
CA LEU A 34 -18.74 0.32 4.46
C LEU A 34 -19.58 0.59 3.20
N GLU A 35 -20.21 1.76 3.15
CA GLU A 35 -20.92 2.19 1.95
C GLU A 35 -19.93 2.34 0.78
N ARG A 36 -20.31 1.85 -0.39
CA ARG A 36 -19.41 1.82 -1.55
C ARG A 36 -19.16 3.19 -2.20
N GLY A 37 -20.12 4.10 -2.05
CA GLY A 37 -20.00 5.48 -2.50
C GLY A 37 -19.75 5.69 -4.00
N GLY A 38 -20.10 4.72 -4.84
CA GLY A 38 -19.90 4.81 -6.30
C GLY A 38 -18.63 4.15 -6.85
N LEU A 39 -17.73 3.67 -5.98
CA LEU A 39 -16.54 2.93 -6.42
C LEU A 39 -16.92 1.56 -7.02
N LEU A 40 -16.32 1.23 -8.16
CA LEU A 40 -16.58 -0.04 -8.88
C LEU A 40 -15.78 -1.20 -8.31
N SER A 41 -14.57 -0.93 -7.82
CA SER A 41 -13.67 -1.90 -7.16
C SER A 41 -12.78 -1.20 -6.14
N TYR A 42 -12.02 -1.99 -5.39
CA TYR A 42 -11.03 -1.50 -4.44
C TYR A 42 -9.67 -2.10 -4.75
N GLU A 43 -8.72 -1.27 -5.17
CA GLU A 43 -7.31 -1.65 -5.40
C GLU A 43 -6.54 -1.70 -4.08
N SER A 44 -6.79 -0.71 -3.22
CA SER A 44 -6.23 -0.63 -1.88
C SER A 44 -7.15 0.12 -0.93
N ALA A 45 -7.01 -0.16 0.37
CA ALA A 45 -7.70 0.60 1.40
C ALA A 45 -6.85 0.63 2.68
N GLN A 46 -6.88 1.77 3.38
CA GLN A 46 -6.15 2.02 4.61
C GLN A 46 -6.97 2.89 5.57
N PHE A 47 -6.86 2.63 6.88
CA PHE A 47 -7.44 3.52 7.89
C PHE A 47 -6.67 4.85 7.98
N PHE A 48 -7.40 5.92 8.25
CA PHE A 48 -6.82 7.13 8.81
C PHE A 48 -6.50 6.94 10.29
N PRO A 49 -5.48 7.67 10.80
CA PRO A 49 -5.09 7.58 12.21
C PRO A 49 -6.19 7.98 13.20
N ASP A 50 -7.17 8.75 12.75
CA ASP A 50 -8.33 9.18 13.56
C ASP A 50 -9.36 8.06 13.83
N GLY A 51 -9.24 6.93 13.09
CA GLY A 51 -10.18 5.81 13.19
C GLY A 51 -11.59 6.11 12.71
N LYS A 52 -11.81 7.25 12.05
CA LYS A 52 -13.12 7.70 11.55
C LYS A 52 -13.22 7.65 10.03
N ARG A 53 -12.08 7.67 9.35
CA ARG A 53 -11.95 7.71 7.89
C ARG A 53 -11.14 6.56 7.37
N VAL A 54 -11.38 6.22 6.12
CA VAL A 54 -10.55 5.31 5.33
C VAL A 54 -10.10 6.01 4.05
N LEU A 55 -8.89 5.73 3.61
CA LEU A 55 -8.43 5.98 2.27
C LEU A 55 -8.79 4.75 1.44
N ALA A 56 -9.61 4.90 0.42
CA ALA A 56 -9.98 3.82 -0.50
C ALA A 56 -9.57 4.22 -1.92
N CYS A 57 -8.82 3.36 -2.60
CA CYS A 57 -8.41 3.62 -3.98
C CYS A 57 -9.12 2.64 -4.92
N GLY A 58 -9.69 3.18 -6.00
CA GLY A 58 -10.45 2.43 -6.98
C GLY A 58 -11.03 3.33 -8.06
N PRO A 59 -11.60 2.76 -9.14
CA PRO A 59 -12.26 3.51 -10.19
C PRO A 59 -13.73 3.81 -9.85
N GLU A 60 -14.21 4.97 -10.28
CA GLU A 60 -15.63 5.26 -10.48
C GLU A 60 -16.03 4.99 -11.94
N ALA A 61 -17.33 4.96 -12.20
CA ALA A 61 -17.84 4.80 -13.57
C ALA A 61 -17.30 5.91 -14.50
N GLY A 62 -16.63 5.52 -15.58
CA GLY A 62 -16.08 6.42 -16.58
C GLY A 62 -14.81 7.18 -16.15
N LYS A 63 -14.20 6.82 -15.02
CA LYS A 63 -12.97 7.44 -14.50
C LYS A 63 -11.89 6.40 -14.24
N GLY A 64 -10.63 6.82 -14.29
CA GLY A 64 -9.49 6.02 -13.90
C GLY A 64 -9.42 5.78 -12.39
N VAL A 65 -8.56 4.85 -11.99
CA VAL A 65 -8.29 4.56 -10.57
C VAL A 65 -7.68 5.77 -9.89
N ARG A 66 -8.22 6.17 -8.73
CA ARG A 66 -7.67 7.18 -7.84
C ARG A 66 -8.08 6.92 -6.40
N CYS A 67 -7.52 7.65 -5.45
CA CYS A 67 -7.82 7.47 -4.04
C CYS A 67 -8.83 8.53 -3.54
N TYR A 68 -9.66 8.08 -2.61
CA TYR A 68 -10.75 8.83 -2.00
C TYR A 68 -10.66 8.75 -0.48
N VAL A 69 -10.98 9.83 0.19
CA VAL A 69 -11.29 9.83 1.62
C VAL A 69 -12.76 9.49 1.78
N GLN A 70 -13.05 8.48 2.58
CA GLN A 70 -14.39 8.03 2.90
C GLN A 70 -14.59 8.00 4.40
N GLU A 71 -15.69 8.58 4.88
CA GLU A 71 -16.08 8.47 6.28
C GLU A 71 -16.61 7.06 6.57
N ILE A 72 -16.20 6.47 7.70
CA ILE A 72 -16.69 5.14 8.14
C ILE A 72 -18.18 5.21 8.50
N ALA A 73 -18.63 6.36 8.97
CA ALA A 73 -20.05 6.61 9.28
C ALA A 73 -20.96 6.69 8.05
N GLY A 74 -20.38 6.71 6.85
CA GLY A 74 -21.10 6.84 5.57
C GLY A 74 -20.93 8.21 4.93
N GLY A 75 -21.48 8.36 3.73
CA GLY A 75 -21.38 9.58 2.93
C GLY A 75 -20.65 9.37 1.60
N THR A 76 -20.61 10.42 0.79
CA THR A 76 -19.96 10.37 -0.53
C THR A 76 -18.46 10.45 -0.40
N PRO A 77 -17.68 9.48 -0.94
CA PRO A 77 -16.23 9.53 -0.95
C PRO A 77 -15.72 10.77 -1.70
N ARG A 78 -14.75 11.46 -1.13
CA ARG A 78 -14.12 12.65 -1.71
C ARG A 78 -12.80 12.28 -2.37
N PRO A 79 -12.60 12.54 -3.68
CA PRO A 79 -11.34 12.25 -4.34
C PRO A 79 -10.21 13.14 -3.77
N VAL A 80 -9.02 12.55 -3.57
CA VAL A 80 -7.86 13.24 -2.97
C VAL A 80 -6.57 13.05 -3.76
N THR A 81 -6.59 12.23 -4.80
CA THR A 81 -5.44 12.04 -5.70
C THR A 81 -5.88 12.16 -7.16
N PRO A 82 -4.95 12.39 -8.10
CA PRO A 82 -5.24 12.30 -9.52
C PRO A 82 -5.55 10.86 -9.94
N GLU A 83 -6.12 10.70 -11.12
CA GLU A 83 -6.26 9.41 -11.78
C GLU A 83 -4.88 8.78 -12.07
N GLY A 84 -4.84 7.45 -12.12
CA GLY A 84 -3.59 6.68 -12.22
C GLY A 84 -2.95 6.35 -10.87
N THR A 85 -3.64 6.65 -9.75
CA THR A 85 -3.18 6.35 -8.39
C THR A 85 -3.94 5.16 -7.82
N SER A 86 -3.29 4.00 -7.69
CA SER A 86 -3.91 2.75 -7.21
C SER A 86 -3.65 2.45 -5.73
N GLN A 87 -2.70 3.13 -5.12
CA GLN A 87 -2.31 2.93 -3.73
C GLN A 87 -1.84 4.24 -3.10
N GLY A 88 -2.23 4.46 -1.86
CA GLY A 88 -1.76 5.57 -1.05
C GLY A 88 -1.44 5.14 0.38
N PHE A 89 -0.53 5.86 1.02
CA PHE A 89 -0.13 5.65 2.40
C PHE A 89 -0.39 6.92 3.20
N VAL A 90 -1.34 6.85 4.12
CA VAL A 90 -1.71 7.97 4.98
C VAL A 90 -0.61 8.23 5.99
N SER A 91 -0.18 9.48 6.15
CA SER A 91 0.80 9.87 7.17
C SER A 91 0.25 9.67 8.58
N PRO A 92 1.11 9.44 9.60
CA PRO A 92 0.67 9.18 10.97
C PRO A 92 -0.14 10.31 11.63
N ASP A 93 -0.02 11.55 11.12
CA ASP A 93 -0.83 12.70 11.54
C ASP A 93 -2.13 12.87 10.73
N GLY A 94 -2.33 12.04 9.69
CA GLY A 94 -3.50 12.06 8.84
C GLY A 94 -3.59 13.25 7.87
N ARG A 95 -2.52 14.02 7.70
CA ARG A 95 -2.52 15.24 6.87
C ARG A 95 -2.06 15.03 5.44
N LEU A 96 -1.24 14.02 5.20
CA LEU A 96 -0.63 13.74 3.91
C LEU A 96 -0.95 12.33 3.45
N ILE A 97 -1.00 12.14 2.15
CA ILE A 97 -1.05 10.84 1.50
C ILE A 97 0.18 10.74 0.58
N LEU A 98 1.01 9.76 0.83
CA LEU A 98 2.10 9.40 -0.07
C LEU A 98 1.56 8.48 -1.15
N VAL A 99 1.75 8.83 -2.41
CA VAL A 99 1.31 8.04 -3.56
C VAL A 99 2.42 7.88 -4.58
N LYS A 100 2.36 6.82 -5.36
CA LYS A 100 3.15 6.65 -6.57
C LYS A 100 2.27 7.02 -7.76
N VAL A 101 2.64 8.07 -8.49
CA VAL A 101 1.90 8.52 -9.68
C VAL A 101 2.42 7.85 -10.96
N SER A 102 1.68 8.00 -12.05
CA SER A 102 2.12 7.57 -13.37
C SER A 102 3.50 8.17 -13.70
N GLY A 103 4.42 7.33 -14.20
CA GLY A 103 5.83 7.72 -14.36
C GLY A 103 6.73 7.38 -13.16
N GLY A 104 6.14 6.83 -12.07
CA GLY A 104 6.89 6.25 -10.95
C GLY A 104 7.25 7.21 -9.82
N ALA A 105 7.02 8.51 -9.98
CA ALA A 105 7.36 9.49 -8.94
C ALA A 105 6.53 9.27 -7.66
N LEU A 106 7.19 9.38 -6.50
CA LEU A 106 6.53 9.44 -5.21
C LEU A 106 6.15 10.89 -4.90
N VAL A 107 4.89 11.13 -4.58
CA VAL A 107 4.30 12.45 -4.39
C VAL A 107 3.49 12.49 -3.10
N LEU A 108 3.58 13.58 -2.39
CA LEU A 108 2.77 13.88 -1.19
C LEU A 108 1.58 14.73 -1.57
N HIS A 109 0.39 14.22 -1.32
CA HIS A 109 -0.87 14.93 -1.51
C HIS A 109 -1.43 15.37 -0.15
N PRO A 110 -1.70 16.68 0.07
CA PRO A 110 -2.42 17.12 1.26
C PRO A 110 -3.86 16.59 1.25
N VAL A 111 -4.30 16.00 2.38
CA VAL A 111 -5.64 15.39 2.51
C VAL A 111 -6.76 16.41 2.33
N GLU A 112 -6.59 17.62 2.88
CA GLU A 112 -7.61 18.69 2.84
C GLU A 112 -7.48 19.60 1.61
N GLY A 113 -6.67 19.19 0.65
CA GLY A 113 -6.39 19.98 -0.56
C GLY A 113 -5.11 20.81 -0.43
N GLY A 114 -4.63 21.31 -1.57
CA GLY A 114 -3.37 22.02 -1.69
C GLY A 114 -2.50 21.42 -2.79
N GLU A 115 -1.34 22.03 -3.02
CA GLU A 115 -0.44 21.57 -4.07
C GLU A 115 0.30 20.29 -3.67
N PRO A 116 0.24 19.25 -4.51
CA PRO A 116 1.06 18.06 -4.33
C PRO A 116 2.54 18.39 -4.48
N ARG A 117 3.39 17.73 -3.72
CA ARG A 117 4.83 17.92 -3.81
C ARG A 117 5.57 16.60 -3.99
N PRO A 118 6.57 16.53 -4.88
CA PRO A 118 7.39 15.34 -5.02
C PRO A 118 8.19 15.09 -3.75
N VAL A 119 8.47 13.82 -3.45
CA VAL A 119 9.33 13.44 -2.33
C VAL A 119 10.78 13.58 -2.77
N ALA A 120 11.51 14.46 -2.12
CA ALA A 120 12.93 14.66 -2.39
C ALA A 120 13.71 13.33 -2.20
N GLY A 121 14.67 13.06 -3.05
CA GLY A 121 15.51 11.86 -2.98
C GLY A 121 14.83 10.54 -3.38
N ALA A 122 13.53 10.55 -3.68
CA ALA A 122 12.84 9.38 -4.25
C ALA A 122 13.13 9.23 -5.74
N THR A 123 13.16 7.99 -6.21
CA THR A 123 13.36 7.62 -7.62
C THR A 123 12.15 6.84 -8.16
N PRO A 124 11.97 6.75 -9.48
CA PRO A 124 10.83 6.01 -10.07
C PRO A 124 10.80 4.51 -9.71
N GLU A 125 11.93 3.92 -9.40
CA GLU A 125 12.06 2.50 -9.01
C GLU A 125 11.62 2.25 -7.58
N ASP A 126 11.53 3.31 -6.75
CA ASP A 126 11.16 3.18 -5.35
C ASP A 126 9.68 2.81 -5.21
N SER A 127 9.40 1.93 -4.28
CA SER A 127 8.07 1.57 -3.84
C SER A 127 7.96 1.77 -2.34
N ALA A 128 6.92 2.46 -1.91
CA ALA A 128 6.68 2.71 -0.51
C ALA A 128 6.18 1.45 0.19
N ILE A 129 6.63 1.23 1.41
CA ILE A 129 6.15 0.19 2.31
C ILE A 129 5.21 0.81 3.35
N ARG A 130 5.68 1.83 4.04
CA ARG A 130 4.93 2.55 5.08
C ARG A 130 5.64 3.83 5.53
N TRP A 131 4.93 4.66 6.24
CA TRP A 131 5.52 5.74 7.03
C TRP A 131 6.19 5.22 8.30
N SER A 132 7.24 5.91 8.76
CA SER A 132 7.73 5.80 10.14
C SER A 132 6.67 6.32 11.12
N ALA A 133 6.69 5.84 12.36
CA ALA A 133 5.68 6.20 13.37
C ALA A 133 5.65 7.72 13.68
N ASP A 134 6.78 8.40 13.54
CA ASP A 134 6.92 9.85 13.76
C ASP A 134 6.53 10.71 12.54
N GLY A 135 6.25 10.07 11.40
CA GLY A 135 5.87 10.74 10.15
C GLY A 135 6.98 11.50 9.45
N ARG A 136 8.23 11.35 9.88
CA ARG A 136 9.38 12.06 9.29
C ARG A 136 9.99 11.34 8.11
N SER A 137 9.79 10.03 8.06
CA SER A 137 10.41 9.18 7.05
C SER A 137 9.41 8.18 6.46
N VAL A 138 9.79 7.59 5.34
CA VAL A 138 9.09 6.45 4.74
C VAL A 138 10.06 5.31 4.53
N LEU A 139 9.61 4.08 4.75
CA LEU A 139 10.32 2.88 4.34
C LEU A 139 10.02 2.60 2.88
N LEU A 140 11.08 2.40 2.11
CA LEU A 140 11.06 2.15 0.68
C LEU A 140 11.82 0.88 0.36
N PHE A 141 11.51 0.30 -0.80
CA PHE A 141 12.32 -0.73 -1.45
C PHE A 141 12.30 -0.51 -2.96
N ARG A 142 13.24 -1.10 -3.68
CA ARG A 142 13.23 -1.08 -5.15
C ARG A 142 12.53 -2.33 -5.69
N SER A 143 11.49 -2.11 -6.47
CA SER A 143 10.77 -3.19 -7.14
C SER A 143 11.68 -3.96 -8.09
N GLY A 144 11.62 -5.30 -8.03
CA GLY A 144 12.43 -6.17 -8.88
C GLY A 144 13.85 -6.46 -8.35
N GLU A 145 14.30 -5.82 -7.28
CA GLU A 145 15.57 -6.12 -6.64
C GLU A 145 15.46 -7.38 -5.76
N VAL A 146 16.37 -8.33 -5.95
CA VAL A 146 16.42 -9.62 -5.21
C VAL A 146 17.85 -9.91 -4.76
N PRO A 147 18.13 -10.00 -3.45
CA PRO A 147 17.24 -9.67 -2.33
C PRO A 147 16.86 -8.18 -2.30
N ALA A 148 15.70 -7.88 -1.74
CA ALA A 148 15.22 -6.51 -1.67
C ALA A 148 15.97 -5.70 -0.60
N ARG A 149 16.48 -4.54 -0.96
CA ARG A 149 17.04 -3.57 -0.02
C ARG A 149 15.95 -2.63 0.46
N VAL A 150 15.72 -2.63 1.76
CA VAL A 150 14.80 -1.70 2.42
C VAL A 150 15.61 -0.52 2.95
N GLU A 151 15.19 0.67 2.58
CA GLU A 151 15.80 1.94 2.95
C GLU A 151 14.78 2.83 3.65
N ARG A 152 15.27 3.71 4.52
CA ARG A 152 14.49 4.81 5.10
C ARG A 152 14.82 6.09 4.35
N LEU A 153 13.81 6.76 3.85
CA LEU A 153 13.91 8.06 3.19
C LEU A 153 13.33 9.12 4.11
N GLU A 154 14.13 10.07 4.54
CA GLU A 154 13.67 11.24 5.27
C GLU A 154 12.96 12.22 4.32
N VAL A 155 11.68 12.47 4.57
CA VAL A 155 10.81 13.18 3.64
C VAL A 155 11.20 14.65 3.44
N ALA A 156 11.74 15.28 4.48
CA ALA A 156 12.12 16.70 4.45
C ALA A 156 13.43 16.96 3.68
N THR A 157 14.40 16.05 3.78
CA THR A 157 15.76 16.27 3.27
C THR A 157 16.09 15.41 2.06
N GLY A 158 15.35 14.30 1.85
CA GLY A 158 15.68 13.29 0.85
C GLY A 158 16.84 12.39 1.25
N ARG A 159 17.32 12.46 2.50
CA ARG A 159 18.40 11.60 3.00
C ARG A 159 17.93 10.17 3.09
N ARG A 160 18.75 9.24 2.58
CA ARG A 160 18.48 7.82 2.59
C ARG A 160 19.42 7.09 3.55
N GLU A 161 18.86 6.14 4.28
CA GLU A 161 19.60 5.26 5.18
C GLU A 161 19.20 3.81 4.94
N PRO A 162 20.17 2.88 4.78
CA PRO A 162 19.85 1.46 4.67
C PRO A 162 19.29 0.96 6.01
N VAL A 163 18.20 0.20 5.94
CA VAL A 163 17.55 -0.41 7.10
C VAL A 163 17.84 -1.90 7.15
N ARG A 164 17.57 -2.60 6.03
CA ARG A 164 17.66 -4.07 5.99
C ARG A 164 17.69 -4.60 4.57
N THR A 165 18.33 -5.74 4.40
CA THR A 165 18.19 -6.56 3.20
C THR A 165 17.29 -7.75 3.49
N ILE A 166 16.26 -7.98 2.67
CA ILE A 166 15.24 -9.00 2.90
C ILE A 166 15.14 -9.91 1.69
N GLY A 167 15.16 -11.21 1.94
CA GLY A 167 14.99 -12.26 0.95
C GLY A 167 15.15 -13.62 1.56
N PRO A 168 14.80 -14.70 0.84
CA PRO A 168 15.07 -16.06 1.28
C PRO A 168 16.57 -16.34 1.24
N ALA A 169 17.01 -17.30 2.05
CA ALA A 169 18.42 -17.70 2.10
C ALA A 169 18.94 -18.21 0.75
N GLU A 170 18.09 -18.88 -0.02
CA GLU A 170 18.39 -19.33 -1.37
C GLU A 170 17.61 -18.51 -2.40
N LEU A 171 18.32 -17.90 -3.34
CA LEU A 171 17.78 -17.00 -4.36
C LEU A 171 17.46 -17.68 -5.70
N THR A 172 17.84 -18.96 -5.88
CA THR A 172 17.59 -19.68 -7.13
C THR A 172 16.10 -19.70 -7.47
N GLY A 173 15.77 -19.23 -8.67
CA GLY A 173 14.40 -19.14 -9.17
C GLY A 173 13.53 -18.06 -8.50
N VAL A 174 14.06 -17.25 -7.60
CA VAL A 174 13.32 -16.12 -7.00
C VAL A 174 13.15 -15.03 -8.05
N LEU A 175 11.89 -14.68 -8.32
CA LEU A 175 11.50 -13.65 -9.29
C LEU A 175 11.25 -12.30 -8.64
N SER A 176 10.71 -12.31 -7.42
CA SER A 176 10.43 -11.07 -6.68
C SER A 176 10.35 -11.33 -5.18
N VAL A 177 10.67 -10.29 -4.42
CA VAL A 177 10.52 -10.23 -2.97
C VAL A 177 9.63 -9.02 -2.66
N GLY A 178 8.60 -9.21 -1.85
CA GLY A 178 7.52 -8.27 -1.56
C GLY A 178 6.16 -8.78 -2.05
N PRO A 179 5.06 -8.18 -1.60
CA PRO A 179 4.98 -7.03 -0.69
C PRO A 179 5.50 -7.32 0.71
N PHE A 180 5.71 -6.22 1.46
CA PHE A 180 6.22 -6.26 2.83
C PHE A 180 5.18 -5.75 3.82
N ALA A 181 5.21 -6.29 5.03
CA ALA A 181 4.52 -5.76 6.19
C ALA A 181 5.53 -5.65 7.35
N PHE A 182 5.53 -4.51 8.03
CA PHE A 182 6.36 -4.27 9.19
C PHE A 182 5.50 -3.97 10.41
N SER A 183 5.91 -4.42 11.59
CA SER A 183 5.34 -3.97 12.86
C SER A 183 5.54 -2.47 13.05
N SER A 184 4.75 -1.84 13.93
CA SER A 184 4.83 -0.40 14.19
C SER A 184 6.19 0.05 14.69
N ASP A 185 6.88 -0.80 15.44
CA ASP A 185 8.23 -0.59 15.98
C ASP A 185 9.35 -1.05 15.03
N GLU A 186 9.00 -1.55 13.83
CA GLU A 186 9.90 -2.07 12.80
C GLU A 186 10.80 -3.25 13.23
N THR A 187 10.52 -3.87 14.39
CA THR A 187 11.30 -5.01 14.90
C THR A 187 10.94 -6.31 14.21
N SER A 188 9.69 -6.46 13.82
CA SER A 188 9.16 -7.63 13.12
C SER A 188 8.70 -7.28 11.71
N TYR A 189 8.84 -8.22 10.80
CA TYR A 189 8.37 -8.04 9.43
C TYR A 189 7.94 -9.37 8.81
N ALA A 190 7.07 -9.28 7.83
CA ALA A 190 6.69 -10.36 6.94
C ALA A 190 6.88 -9.91 5.49
N TYR A 191 7.16 -10.86 4.61
CA TYR A 191 7.26 -10.60 3.19
C TYR A 191 6.76 -11.79 2.37
N ALA A 192 6.28 -11.50 1.17
CA ALA A 192 6.02 -12.53 0.18
C ALA A 192 7.26 -12.74 -0.70
N CYS A 193 7.43 -13.96 -1.18
CA CYS A 193 8.48 -14.31 -2.13
C CYS A 193 7.85 -15.12 -3.27
N ARG A 194 7.99 -14.62 -4.49
CA ARG A 194 7.57 -15.35 -5.68
C ARG A 194 8.75 -16.10 -6.26
N ARG A 195 8.61 -17.44 -6.35
CA ARG A 195 9.62 -18.31 -6.92
C ARG A 195 9.03 -19.06 -8.11
N MET A 196 9.85 -19.29 -9.14
CA MET A 196 9.52 -20.16 -10.25
C MET A 196 10.46 -21.36 -10.25
N ALA A 197 9.91 -22.55 -10.37
CA ALA A 197 10.64 -23.77 -10.65
C ALA A 197 10.19 -24.30 -12.03
N SER A 198 11.12 -24.65 -12.88
CA SER A 198 10.82 -25.27 -14.17
C SER A 198 11.62 -26.57 -14.31
N HIS A 199 11.00 -27.55 -14.91
CA HIS A 199 11.62 -28.85 -15.22
C HIS A 199 11.69 -29.00 -16.73
N LEU A 200 12.85 -29.33 -17.25
CA LEU A 200 13.04 -29.71 -18.65
C LEU A 200 13.02 -31.25 -18.74
N PHE A 201 12.17 -31.77 -19.60
CA PHE A 201 12.13 -33.20 -19.89
C PHE A 201 12.64 -33.42 -21.32
N LEU A 202 13.64 -34.29 -21.45
CA LEU A 202 14.09 -34.81 -22.75
C LEU A 202 13.31 -36.12 -23.01
N VAL A 203 12.58 -36.16 -24.11
CA VAL A 203 11.90 -37.39 -24.55
C VAL A 203 12.65 -37.92 -25.75
N GLU A 204 13.28 -39.09 -25.58
CA GLU A 204 13.92 -39.82 -26.67
C GLU A 204 12.93 -40.83 -27.26
N GLY A 205 13.02 -41.06 -28.57
CA GLY A 205 12.25 -42.10 -29.24
C GLY A 205 10.86 -41.73 -29.69
N ALA A 206 10.51 -40.44 -29.73
CA ALA A 206 9.24 -40.01 -30.42
C ALA A 206 9.39 -40.30 -31.93
N ARG A 207 8.64 -41.32 -32.43
CA ARG A 207 8.47 -41.65 -33.86
C ARG A 207 7.20 -41.04 -34.38
#